data_7fb3173522b9cc5b12bec65727fb1f01
#
_entry.id   7fb3173522b9cc5b12bec65727fb1f01
#
_cell.length_a   1.000
_cell.length_b   1.000
_cell.length_c   1.000
_cell.angle_alpha   90.00
_cell.angle_beta   90.00
_cell.angle_gamma   90.00
#
_symmetry.space_group_name_H-M   'P 1'
#
loop_
_entity.id
_entity.type
_entity.pdbx_description
1 polymer ?
#
loop_
_entity_poly.entity_id
_entity_poly.type
_entity_poly.pdbx_seq_one_letter_code
_entity_poly.pdbx_strand_id
1 'polypeptide(L)'
;MRIKQALLLGVAVAAAAAYLTMMPLKAQVTVDADDIGGVVTGPAGPEAGVWVIAETTDLGTKMAKMVVTDDQGRYVIPDLPKAKYKVWVRGYGLVDSAKVDSEPGKQLNLTAVKAPDEKSAAEYYPAIYWYSMIKVPEQGSFPGTGPSGNGINPSLKTQSQFLDIIKTNGCVGCHQLGNKATRTIPTSLGKFASGHEAWTRRIQSGQASTNMVNTV
;
A
#
# COMPACT_ATOMS: atom_id res chain seq x y z
N MET A 1 -67.00 1.60 -11.89
CA MET A 1 -65.85 0.69 -11.71
C MET A 1 -64.64 1.05 -12.60
N ARG A 2 -64.80 1.68 -13.78
CA ARG A 2 -63.70 1.98 -14.73
C ARG A 2 -62.79 3.15 -14.34
N ILE A 3 -63.26 4.17 -13.64
CA ILE A 3 -62.45 5.37 -13.27
C ILE A 3 -61.41 5.05 -12.17
N LYS A 4 -61.76 4.20 -11.19
CA LYS A 4 -60.81 3.79 -10.13
C LYS A 4 -59.65 2.94 -10.63
N GLN A 5 -59.87 2.13 -11.68
CA GLN A 5 -58.81 1.32 -12.31
C GLN A 5 -57.88 2.16 -13.15
N ALA A 6 -58.34 3.18 -13.83
CA ALA A 6 -57.50 4.11 -14.60
C ALA A 6 -56.63 4.98 -13.70
N LEU A 7 -57.14 5.41 -12.52
CA LEU A 7 -56.34 6.15 -11.52
C LEU A 7 -55.22 5.29 -10.92
N LEU A 8 -55.49 4.01 -10.60
CA LEU A 8 -54.49 3.08 -10.04
C LEU A 8 -53.40 2.77 -11.05
N LEU A 9 -53.70 2.61 -12.34
CA LEU A 9 -52.73 2.41 -13.40
C LEU A 9 -51.85 3.66 -13.61
N GLY A 10 -52.42 4.86 -13.56
CA GLY A 10 -51.69 6.12 -13.68
C GLY A 10 -50.66 6.33 -12.55
N VAL A 11 -51.05 6.01 -11.31
CA VAL A 11 -50.15 6.11 -10.13
C VAL A 11 -49.03 5.06 -10.19
N ALA A 12 -49.33 3.84 -10.64
CA ALA A 12 -48.31 2.78 -10.78
C ALA A 12 -47.28 3.11 -11.84
N VAL A 13 -47.70 3.69 -12.99
CA VAL A 13 -46.76 4.10 -14.07
C VAL A 13 -45.93 5.30 -13.61
N ALA A 14 -46.49 6.28 -12.90
CA ALA A 14 -45.74 7.42 -12.37
C ALA A 14 -44.72 6.99 -11.29
N ALA A 15 -45.08 6.03 -10.42
CA ALA A 15 -44.17 5.49 -9.42
C ALA A 15 -43.02 4.69 -10.05
N ALA A 16 -43.27 3.91 -11.10
CA ALA A 16 -42.25 3.18 -11.83
C ALA A 16 -41.31 4.12 -12.60
N ALA A 17 -41.84 5.20 -13.20
CA ALA A 17 -41.01 6.22 -13.85
C ALA A 17 -40.15 7.00 -12.87
N ALA A 18 -40.67 7.33 -11.68
CA ALA A 18 -39.89 7.97 -10.61
C ALA A 18 -38.78 7.05 -10.05
N TYR A 19 -39.01 5.75 -9.96
CA TYR A 19 -38.01 4.78 -9.51
C TYR A 19 -36.86 4.63 -10.51
N LEU A 20 -37.14 4.68 -11.82
CA LEU A 20 -36.13 4.64 -12.88
C LEU A 20 -35.25 5.91 -12.92
N THR A 21 -35.78 7.08 -12.52
CA THR A 21 -34.99 8.33 -12.46
C THR A 21 -34.14 8.44 -11.18
N MET A 22 -34.40 7.63 -10.18
CA MET A 22 -33.62 7.57 -8.94
C MET A 22 -32.46 6.54 -8.96
N MET A 23 -32.32 5.77 -10.04
CA MET A 23 -31.11 4.96 -10.19
C MET A 23 -29.92 5.90 -10.34
N PRO A 24 -28.91 5.84 -9.44
CA PRO A 24 -27.73 6.67 -9.58
C PRO A 24 -27.11 6.36 -10.95
N LEU A 25 -27.05 7.35 -11.83
CA LEU A 25 -26.23 7.25 -13.02
C LEU A 25 -24.83 6.87 -12.52
N LYS A 26 -24.39 5.64 -12.80
CA LYS A 26 -22.99 5.29 -12.58
C LYS A 26 -22.19 6.21 -13.51
N ALA A 27 -21.62 7.28 -12.96
CA ALA A 27 -20.76 8.16 -13.70
C ALA A 27 -19.64 7.30 -14.29
N GLN A 28 -19.69 7.14 -15.61
CA GLN A 28 -18.68 6.37 -16.33
C GLN A 28 -17.37 7.14 -16.26
N VAL A 29 -16.28 6.44 -15.94
CA VAL A 29 -14.94 7.03 -15.97
C VAL A 29 -14.62 7.36 -17.43
N THR A 30 -14.32 8.62 -17.74
CA THR A 30 -13.80 9.01 -19.05
C THR A 30 -12.33 8.62 -19.10
N VAL A 31 -11.92 7.94 -20.16
CA VAL A 31 -10.56 7.45 -20.38
C VAL A 31 -10.10 8.01 -21.72
N ASP A 32 -9.04 8.82 -21.68
CA ASP A 32 -8.44 9.38 -22.89
C ASP A 32 -7.46 8.38 -23.54
N ALA A 33 -6.90 8.74 -24.69
CA ALA A 33 -6.09 7.82 -25.50
C ALA A 33 -4.78 7.39 -24.83
N ASP A 34 -4.31 8.15 -23.85
CA ASP A 34 -3.09 7.91 -23.06
C ASP A 34 -3.37 7.55 -21.60
N ASP A 35 -4.64 7.29 -21.25
CA ASP A 35 -5.07 6.90 -19.91
C ASP A 35 -5.38 5.40 -19.80
N ILE A 36 -5.35 4.86 -18.58
CA ILE A 36 -6.02 3.61 -18.20
C ILE A 36 -6.97 3.95 -17.06
N GLY A 37 -8.25 3.68 -17.22
CA GLY A 37 -9.25 3.97 -16.19
C GLY A 37 -10.29 2.86 -16.03
N GLY A 38 -11.03 2.90 -14.93
CA GLY A 38 -12.07 1.92 -14.67
C GLY A 38 -12.58 1.96 -13.24
N VAL A 39 -13.11 0.83 -12.79
CA VAL A 39 -13.65 0.66 -11.44
C VAL A 39 -12.99 -0.54 -10.77
N VAL A 40 -12.62 -0.37 -9.51
CA VAL A 40 -12.21 -1.47 -8.63
C VAL A 40 -13.40 -1.91 -7.78
N THR A 41 -13.65 -3.21 -7.77
CA THR A 41 -14.70 -3.82 -6.92
C THR A 41 -14.08 -4.81 -5.95
N GLY A 42 -14.54 -4.81 -4.72
CA GLY A 42 -14.22 -5.78 -3.69
C GLY A 42 -15.42 -6.65 -3.32
N PRO A 43 -15.33 -7.49 -2.29
CA PRO A 43 -16.42 -8.36 -1.85
C PRO A 43 -17.70 -7.61 -1.41
N ALA A 44 -17.56 -6.38 -0.95
CA ALA A 44 -18.67 -5.54 -0.47
C ALA A 44 -19.21 -4.54 -1.52
N GLY A 45 -18.64 -4.49 -2.72
CA GLY A 45 -18.99 -3.53 -3.77
C GLY A 45 -17.80 -2.70 -4.25
N PRO A 46 -18.00 -1.43 -4.64
CA PRO A 46 -16.91 -0.54 -5.03
C PRO A 46 -15.86 -0.42 -3.93
N GLU A 47 -14.59 -0.50 -4.29
CA GLU A 47 -13.47 -0.49 -3.34
C GLU A 47 -12.79 0.87 -3.35
N ALA A 48 -13.04 1.66 -2.30
CA ALA A 48 -12.51 3.02 -2.15
C ALA A 48 -11.13 3.03 -1.49
N GLY A 49 -10.29 4.03 -1.83
CA GLY A 49 -9.02 4.27 -1.14
C GLY A 49 -7.93 3.22 -1.40
N VAL A 50 -8.09 2.39 -2.43
CA VAL A 50 -7.09 1.40 -2.81
C VAL A 50 -6.19 1.91 -3.94
N TRP A 51 -4.98 1.40 -4.00
CA TRP A 51 -4.02 1.76 -5.03
C TRP A 51 -4.24 0.92 -6.28
N VAL A 52 -4.32 1.57 -7.43
CA VAL A 52 -4.20 0.93 -8.74
C VAL A 52 -2.83 1.25 -9.30
N ILE A 53 -2.05 0.24 -9.56
CA ILE A 53 -0.65 0.35 -9.96
C ILE A 53 -0.50 -0.16 -11.40
N ALA A 54 0.05 0.66 -12.29
CA ALA A 54 0.46 0.28 -13.64
C ALA A 54 1.99 0.27 -13.72
N GLU A 55 2.55 -0.85 -14.11
CA GLU A 55 4.01 -1.05 -14.23
C GLU A 55 4.35 -1.55 -15.64
N THR A 56 5.42 -1.02 -16.21
CA THR A 56 5.95 -1.48 -17.50
C THR A 56 7.47 -1.59 -17.48
N THR A 57 8.00 -2.50 -18.29
CA THR A 57 9.41 -2.65 -18.63
C THR A 57 9.70 -2.40 -20.11
N ASP A 58 8.68 -2.02 -20.89
CA ASP A 58 8.79 -1.84 -22.34
C ASP A 58 9.42 -0.49 -22.71
N LEU A 59 9.64 0.39 -21.73
CA LEU A 59 10.37 1.65 -21.89
C LEU A 59 11.86 1.45 -21.57
N GLY A 60 12.68 2.42 -21.90
CA GLY A 60 14.14 2.35 -21.64
C GLY A 60 14.52 2.11 -20.18
N THR A 61 13.61 2.39 -19.25
CA THR A 61 13.71 2.09 -17.81
C THR A 61 12.39 1.53 -17.31
N LYS A 62 12.44 0.77 -16.20
CA LYS A 62 11.24 0.35 -15.51
C LYS A 62 10.47 1.58 -15.04
N MET A 63 9.18 1.64 -15.37
CA MET A 63 8.27 2.71 -14.96
C MET A 63 7.09 2.11 -14.20
N ALA A 64 6.68 2.77 -13.11
CA ALA A 64 5.45 2.48 -12.41
C ALA A 64 4.71 3.79 -12.11
N LYS A 65 3.40 3.81 -12.32
CA LYS A 65 2.51 4.90 -11.95
C LYS A 65 1.39 4.34 -11.09
N MET A 66 0.97 5.10 -10.09
CA MET A 66 -0.02 4.65 -9.11
C MET A 66 -1.02 5.76 -8.84
N VAL A 67 -2.29 5.39 -8.76
CA VAL A 67 -3.39 6.26 -8.36
C VAL A 67 -4.22 5.61 -7.26
N VAL A 68 -5.08 6.39 -6.61
CA VAL A 68 -5.99 5.91 -5.55
C VAL A 68 -7.42 5.97 -6.08
N THR A 69 -8.23 4.98 -5.76
CA THR A 69 -9.64 4.96 -6.11
C THR A 69 -10.45 5.95 -5.28
N ASP A 70 -11.49 6.53 -5.89
CA ASP A 70 -12.46 7.38 -5.19
C ASP A 70 -13.49 6.54 -4.39
N ASP A 71 -14.45 7.22 -3.75
CA ASP A 71 -15.51 6.59 -2.93
C ASP A 71 -16.42 5.63 -3.71
N GLN A 72 -16.42 5.70 -5.03
CA GLN A 72 -17.15 4.81 -5.92
C GLN A 72 -16.25 3.74 -6.56
N GLY A 73 -15.00 3.60 -6.06
CA GLY A 73 -14.03 2.66 -6.58
C GLY A 73 -13.46 3.04 -7.96
N ARG A 74 -13.71 4.26 -8.46
CA ARG A 74 -13.28 4.71 -9.79
C ARG A 74 -11.84 5.19 -9.74
N TYR A 75 -11.12 4.98 -10.85
CA TYR A 75 -9.75 5.45 -11.02
C TYR A 75 -9.44 5.84 -12.45
N VAL A 76 -8.48 6.73 -12.63
CA VAL A 76 -7.81 7.03 -13.90
C VAL A 76 -6.31 7.11 -13.62
N ILE A 77 -5.51 6.39 -14.37
CA ILE A 77 -4.05 6.53 -14.43
C ILE A 77 -3.75 7.36 -15.67
N PRO A 78 -3.51 8.68 -15.54
CA PRO A 78 -3.41 9.58 -16.67
C PRO A 78 -2.04 9.56 -17.33
N ASP A 79 -1.92 10.09 -18.54
CA ASP A 79 -0.67 10.43 -19.23
C ASP A 79 0.35 9.27 -19.24
N LEU A 80 -0.06 8.09 -19.66
CA LEU A 80 0.81 6.93 -19.76
C LEU A 80 1.52 6.90 -21.11
N PRO A 81 2.85 6.78 -21.16
CA PRO A 81 3.57 6.47 -22.39
C PRO A 81 3.01 5.23 -23.09
N LYS A 82 3.05 5.21 -24.43
CA LYS A 82 2.59 4.07 -25.22
C LYS A 82 3.47 2.85 -24.95
N ALA A 83 2.95 1.89 -24.19
CA ALA A 83 3.62 0.65 -23.79
C ALA A 83 2.57 -0.36 -23.30
N LYS A 84 2.98 -1.60 -23.10
CA LYS A 84 2.16 -2.61 -22.39
C LYS A 84 2.40 -2.50 -20.89
N TYR A 85 1.32 -2.48 -20.12
CA TYR A 85 1.35 -2.35 -18.68
C TYR A 85 0.79 -3.60 -18.00
N LYS A 86 1.41 -3.98 -16.89
CA LYS A 86 0.82 -4.86 -15.89
C LYS A 86 0.09 -3.99 -14.88
N VAL A 87 -1.21 -4.19 -14.72
CA VAL A 87 -2.06 -3.38 -13.82
C VAL A 87 -2.66 -4.25 -12.75
N TRP A 88 -2.60 -3.81 -11.49
CA TRP A 88 -3.16 -4.55 -10.35
C TRP A 88 -3.58 -3.61 -9.22
N VAL A 89 -4.33 -4.17 -8.26
CA VAL A 89 -4.82 -3.48 -7.08
C VAL A 89 -4.02 -3.88 -5.85
N ARG A 90 -3.77 -2.91 -4.98
CA ARG A 90 -3.15 -3.06 -3.65
C ARG A 90 -3.86 -2.14 -2.65
N GLY A 91 -3.97 -2.55 -1.39
CA GLY A 91 -4.58 -1.72 -0.35
C GLY A 91 -4.41 -2.30 1.04
N TYR A 92 -4.83 -1.55 2.04
CA TYR A 92 -4.87 -2.04 3.41
C TYR A 92 -5.94 -3.14 3.57
N GLY A 93 -5.60 -4.22 4.27
CA GLY A 93 -6.47 -5.39 4.41
C GLY A 93 -6.55 -6.28 3.17
N LEU A 94 -5.80 -5.96 2.11
CA LEU A 94 -5.78 -6.69 0.84
C LEU A 94 -4.43 -7.38 0.63
N VAL A 95 -4.42 -8.38 -0.25
CA VAL A 95 -3.22 -8.83 -0.96
C VAL A 95 -3.22 -8.25 -2.36
N ASP A 96 -2.08 -8.26 -3.05
CA ASP A 96 -2.03 -7.84 -4.45
C ASP A 96 -3.01 -8.69 -5.28
N SER A 97 -3.81 -8.03 -6.10
CA SER A 97 -4.64 -8.74 -7.08
C SER A 97 -3.77 -9.37 -8.18
N ALA A 98 -4.37 -10.26 -8.99
CA ALA A 98 -3.73 -10.71 -10.21
C ALA A 98 -3.36 -9.50 -11.10
N LYS A 99 -2.17 -9.54 -11.70
CA LYS A 99 -1.73 -8.53 -12.66
C LYS A 99 -2.42 -8.77 -14.00
N VAL A 100 -3.08 -7.74 -14.52
CA VAL A 100 -3.80 -7.77 -15.79
C VAL A 100 -3.01 -6.95 -16.81
N ASP A 101 -2.89 -7.48 -18.03
CA ASP A 101 -2.28 -6.74 -19.13
C ASP A 101 -3.23 -5.67 -19.67
N SER A 102 -2.72 -4.46 -19.88
CA SER A 102 -3.46 -3.35 -20.49
C SER A 102 -2.53 -2.41 -21.27
N GLU A 103 -3.14 -1.54 -22.04
CA GLU A 103 -2.48 -0.46 -22.80
C GLU A 103 -3.25 0.84 -22.58
N PRO A 104 -2.62 2.02 -22.75
CA PRO A 104 -3.31 3.30 -22.73
C PRO A 104 -4.50 3.34 -23.69
N GLY A 105 -5.52 4.12 -23.36
CA GLY A 105 -6.80 4.22 -24.07
C GLY A 105 -7.78 3.10 -23.71
N LYS A 106 -7.50 2.28 -22.70
CA LYS A 106 -8.36 1.14 -22.31
C LYS A 106 -9.10 1.39 -21.01
N GLN A 107 -10.39 1.02 -21.01
CA GLN A 107 -11.15 0.88 -19.77
C GLN A 107 -10.87 -0.51 -19.17
N LEU A 108 -10.44 -0.54 -17.91
CA LEU A 108 -10.04 -1.76 -17.21
C LEU A 108 -10.69 -1.80 -15.83
N ASN A 109 -11.65 -2.71 -15.63
CA ASN A 109 -12.22 -2.97 -14.32
C ASN A 109 -11.40 -4.06 -13.61
N LEU A 110 -11.14 -3.83 -12.31
CA LEU A 110 -10.30 -4.68 -11.49
C LEU A 110 -11.06 -5.18 -10.27
N THR A 111 -10.56 -6.27 -9.68
CA THR A 111 -11.12 -6.84 -8.45
C THR A 111 -10.07 -6.81 -7.36
N ALA A 112 -10.41 -6.19 -6.22
CA ALA A 112 -9.60 -6.22 -5.01
C ALA A 112 -9.70 -7.59 -4.34
N VAL A 113 -8.59 -8.08 -3.80
CA VAL A 113 -8.50 -9.39 -3.16
C VAL A 113 -8.27 -9.20 -1.66
N LYS A 114 -9.29 -9.52 -0.84
CA LYS A 114 -9.16 -9.47 0.61
C LYS A 114 -8.07 -10.43 1.08
N ALA A 115 -7.20 -9.96 1.97
CA ALA A 115 -6.20 -10.81 2.59
C ALA A 115 -6.86 -11.89 3.48
N PRO A 116 -6.30 -13.11 3.54
CA PRO A 116 -6.83 -14.17 4.40
C PRO A 116 -6.68 -13.84 5.89
N ASP A 117 -5.67 -13.05 6.25
CA ASP A 117 -5.36 -12.62 7.60
C ASP A 117 -4.55 -11.30 7.60
N GLU A 118 -4.40 -10.68 8.77
CA GLU A 118 -3.69 -9.40 8.94
C GLU A 118 -2.19 -9.50 8.59
N LYS A 119 -1.56 -10.63 8.86
CA LYS A 119 -0.14 -10.85 8.54
C LYS A 119 0.08 -10.86 7.04
N SER A 120 -0.77 -11.57 6.30
CA SER A 120 -0.73 -11.61 4.84
C SER A 120 -0.97 -10.23 4.22
N ALA A 121 -1.92 -9.46 4.77
CA ALA A 121 -2.15 -8.08 4.36
C ALA A 121 -0.90 -7.20 4.58
N ALA A 122 -0.30 -7.30 5.77
CA ALA A 122 0.84 -6.48 6.16
C ALA A 122 2.08 -6.69 5.27
N GLU A 123 2.22 -7.83 4.61
CA GLU A 123 3.31 -8.05 3.65
C GLU A 123 3.33 -7.04 2.48
N TYR A 124 2.18 -6.50 2.13
CA TYR A 124 2.00 -5.53 1.03
C TYR A 124 1.98 -4.08 1.49
N TYR A 125 2.04 -3.82 2.80
CA TYR A 125 1.97 -2.46 3.34
C TYR A 125 3.24 -1.66 3.01
N PRO A 126 3.10 -0.35 2.79
CA PRO A 126 4.22 0.51 2.43
C PRO A 126 5.23 0.63 3.57
N ALA A 127 6.47 1.01 3.24
CA ALA A 127 7.55 1.15 4.21
C ALA A 127 7.21 2.09 5.36
N ILE A 128 6.43 3.14 5.11
CA ILE A 128 6.01 4.10 6.14
C ILE A 128 5.14 3.46 7.23
N TYR A 129 4.31 2.48 6.89
CA TYR A 129 3.54 1.72 7.88
C TYR A 129 4.47 1.02 8.89
N TRP A 130 5.45 0.28 8.37
CA TRP A 130 6.42 -0.43 9.19
C TRP A 130 7.34 0.51 9.98
N TYR A 131 7.72 1.63 9.36
CA TYR A 131 8.51 2.66 10.00
C TYR A 131 7.76 3.28 11.20
N SER A 132 6.45 3.51 11.09
CA SER A 132 5.63 4.04 12.17
C SER A 132 5.53 3.10 13.39
N MET A 133 5.80 1.80 13.18
CA MET A 133 5.77 0.77 14.23
C MET A 133 7.11 0.61 14.96
N ILE A 134 8.15 1.37 14.63
CA ILE A 134 9.44 1.32 15.33
C ILE A 134 9.20 1.66 16.80
N LYS A 135 9.52 0.70 17.67
CA LYS A 135 9.43 0.90 19.11
C LYS A 135 10.58 1.80 19.58
N VAL A 136 10.23 2.95 20.11
CA VAL A 136 11.18 3.90 20.70
C VAL A 136 11.38 3.51 22.16
N PRO A 137 12.66 3.38 22.65
CA PRO A 137 12.91 3.14 24.07
C PRO A 137 12.38 4.30 24.94
N GLU A 138 11.91 3.97 26.11
CA GLU A 138 11.39 4.94 27.09
C GLU A 138 12.49 5.93 27.53
N GLN A 139 12.11 7.12 27.96
CA GLN A 139 13.06 8.15 28.44
C GLN A 139 13.97 7.62 29.57
N GLY A 140 13.42 6.81 30.47
CA GLY A 140 14.15 6.18 31.57
C GLY A 140 15.18 5.13 31.17
N SER A 141 15.20 4.73 29.89
CA SER A 141 16.23 3.85 29.35
C SER A 141 17.54 4.55 29.01
N PHE A 142 17.56 5.88 29.11
CA PHE A 142 18.74 6.70 28.83
C PHE A 142 19.36 7.27 30.13
N PRO A 143 20.72 7.40 30.17
CA PRO A 143 21.69 7.09 29.12
C PRO A 143 21.77 5.60 28.79
N GLY A 144 22.18 5.29 27.55
CA GLY A 144 22.44 3.92 27.14
C GLY A 144 23.54 3.27 28.00
N THR A 145 23.46 1.96 28.21
CA THR A 145 24.40 1.17 29.04
C THR A 145 25.14 0.10 28.22
N GLY A 146 24.93 0.07 26.90
CA GLY A 146 25.65 -0.81 25.99
C GLY A 146 25.13 -2.26 25.93
N PRO A 147 25.81 -3.13 25.18
CA PRO A 147 25.38 -4.50 24.91
C PRO A 147 25.19 -5.38 26.16
N SER A 148 25.96 -5.11 27.21
CA SER A 148 25.85 -5.84 28.49
C SER A 148 24.74 -5.28 29.42
N GLY A 149 24.11 -4.19 29.03
CA GLY A 149 23.04 -3.53 29.77
C GLY A 149 21.73 -3.53 29.00
N ASN A 150 21.24 -2.33 28.67
CA ASN A 150 19.95 -2.15 27.95
C ASN A 150 20.06 -2.20 26.42
N GLY A 151 21.24 -2.47 25.88
CA GLY A 151 21.50 -2.58 24.44
C GLY A 151 21.66 -1.25 23.71
N ILE A 152 21.35 -0.12 24.36
CA ILE A 152 21.47 1.22 23.74
C ILE A 152 22.92 1.69 23.87
N ASN A 153 23.45 2.28 22.79
CA ASN A 153 24.81 2.82 22.77
C ASN A 153 25.03 3.82 23.92
N PRO A 154 26.10 3.67 24.73
CA PRO A 154 26.39 4.57 25.85
C PRO A 154 26.62 6.05 25.48
N SER A 155 26.90 6.34 24.20
CA SER A 155 26.99 7.71 23.69
C SER A 155 25.64 8.42 23.67
N LEU A 156 24.54 7.68 23.61
CA LEU A 156 23.18 8.20 23.60
C LEU A 156 22.73 8.51 25.02
N LYS A 157 22.67 9.78 25.33
CA LYS A 157 22.34 10.27 26.67
C LYS A 157 20.85 10.54 26.84
N THR A 158 20.12 10.76 25.75
CA THR A 158 18.69 11.12 25.77
C THR A 158 17.90 10.41 24.68
N GLN A 159 16.60 10.24 24.91
CA GLN A 159 15.66 9.76 23.90
C GLN A 159 15.67 10.62 22.64
N SER A 160 15.84 11.94 22.79
CA SER A 160 15.90 12.86 21.66
C SER A 160 17.07 12.55 20.71
N GLN A 161 18.25 12.24 21.27
CA GLN A 161 19.41 11.82 20.46
C GLN A 161 19.14 10.50 19.71
N PHE A 162 18.49 9.54 20.34
CA PHE A 162 18.08 8.30 19.69
C PHE A 162 17.11 8.58 18.55
N LEU A 163 16.09 9.42 18.78
CA LEU A 163 15.09 9.77 17.77
C LEU A 163 15.73 10.52 16.58
N ASP A 164 16.68 11.40 16.84
CA ASP A 164 17.40 12.12 15.79
C ASP A 164 18.16 11.15 14.87
N ILE A 165 18.84 10.15 15.43
CA ILE A 165 19.53 9.13 14.65
C ILE A 165 18.56 8.26 13.85
N ILE A 166 17.49 7.75 14.47
CA ILE A 166 16.56 6.85 13.82
C ILE A 166 15.73 7.56 12.75
N LYS A 167 15.28 8.79 13.02
CA LYS A 167 14.24 9.45 12.23
C LYS A 167 14.74 10.59 11.34
N THR A 168 15.91 11.13 11.57
CA THR A 168 16.35 12.36 10.93
C THR A 168 17.71 12.25 10.25
N ASN A 169 18.77 11.97 10.99
CA ASN A 169 20.15 12.16 10.52
C ASN A 169 20.97 10.88 10.33
N GLY A 170 20.56 9.77 10.92
CA GLY A 170 21.33 8.53 10.90
C GLY A 170 20.81 7.51 9.90
N CYS A 171 19.97 6.60 10.38
CA CYS A 171 19.54 5.42 9.61
C CYS A 171 18.87 5.77 8.27
N VAL A 172 17.99 6.77 8.27
CA VAL A 172 17.24 7.18 7.06
C VAL A 172 18.09 7.91 6.03
N GLY A 173 19.27 8.40 6.43
CA GLY A 173 20.21 9.06 5.50
C GLY A 173 20.83 8.14 4.46
N CYS A 174 20.87 6.83 4.73
CA CYS A 174 21.46 5.84 3.83
C CYS A 174 20.43 4.98 3.11
N HIS A 175 19.31 4.68 3.76
CA HIS A 175 18.23 3.87 3.17
C HIS A 175 16.90 4.08 3.89
N GLN A 176 15.80 3.79 3.20
CA GLN A 176 14.47 3.86 3.81
C GLN A 176 14.27 2.73 4.81
N LEU A 177 13.93 3.06 6.06
CA LEU A 177 13.48 2.11 7.05
C LEU A 177 12.05 1.63 6.76
N GLY A 178 11.74 0.40 7.17
CA GLY A 178 10.42 -0.21 7.01
C GLY A 178 10.19 -0.90 5.66
N ASN A 179 11.06 -0.74 4.67
CA ASN A 179 11.00 -1.52 3.45
C ASN A 179 11.34 -3.00 3.71
N LYS A 180 11.00 -3.88 2.76
CA LYS A 180 11.18 -5.33 2.94
C LYS A 180 12.63 -5.71 3.27
N ALA A 181 13.61 -5.05 2.68
CA ALA A 181 15.03 -5.32 2.91
C ALA A 181 15.46 -5.02 4.36
N THR A 182 14.81 -4.06 5.03
CA THR A 182 15.12 -3.68 6.41
C THR A 182 14.31 -4.41 7.47
N ARG A 183 13.34 -5.25 7.09
CA ARG A 183 12.47 -5.99 8.02
C ARG A 183 12.43 -7.50 7.79
N THR A 184 13.26 -8.02 6.89
CA THR A 184 13.35 -9.45 6.60
C THR A 184 14.76 -9.97 6.68
N ILE A 185 14.91 -11.23 7.07
CA ILE A 185 16.17 -11.97 7.04
C ILE A 185 16.23 -12.75 5.73
N PRO A 186 17.15 -12.45 4.82
CA PRO A 186 17.32 -13.23 3.59
C PRO A 186 17.68 -14.68 3.90
N THR A 187 17.05 -15.63 3.22
CA THR A 187 17.34 -17.06 3.40
C THR A 187 18.77 -17.45 3.08
N SER A 188 19.44 -16.66 2.22
CA SER A 188 20.87 -16.82 1.88
C SER A 188 21.81 -16.63 3.06
N LEU A 189 21.37 -16.00 4.17
CA LEU A 189 22.16 -15.86 5.38
C LEU A 189 22.18 -17.11 6.26
N GLY A 190 21.37 -18.12 5.94
CA GLY A 190 21.30 -19.39 6.65
C GLY A 190 20.12 -19.47 7.63
N LYS A 191 20.23 -20.44 8.55
CA LYS A 191 19.29 -20.67 9.65
C LYS A 191 19.92 -20.24 10.95
N PHE A 192 19.13 -19.72 11.87
CA PHE A 192 19.58 -19.18 13.16
C PHE A 192 18.80 -19.80 14.31
N ALA A 193 19.44 -19.94 15.46
CA ALA A 193 18.82 -20.47 16.66
C ALA A 193 17.87 -19.44 17.34
N SER A 194 18.09 -18.14 17.10
CA SER A 194 17.27 -17.06 17.66
C SER A 194 17.11 -15.89 16.71
N GLY A 195 16.07 -15.06 16.95
CA GLY A 195 15.89 -13.80 16.22
C GLY A 195 17.03 -12.82 16.46
N HIS A 196 17.60 -12.78 17.65
CA HIS A 196 18.75 -11.94 17.97
C HIS A 196 19.96 -12.30 17.09
N GLU A 197 20.31 -13.58 17.02
CA GLU A 197 21.42 -14.07 16.16
C GLU A 197 21.18 -13.74 14.68
N ALA A 198 19.95 -13.98 14.20
CA ALA A 198 19.58 -13.68 12.82
C ALA A 198 19.75 -12.20 12.47
N TRP A 199 19.29 -11.30 13.34
CA TRP A 199 19.42 -9.86 13.12
C TRP A 199 20.87 -9.37 13.29
N THR A 200 21.61 -9.89 14.25
CA THR A 200 23.04 -9.61 14.38
C THR A 200 23.78 -9.96 13.09
N ARG A 201 23.55 -11.16 12.57
CA ARG A 201 24.14 -11.58 11.28
C ARG A 201 23.66 -10.75 10.10
N ARG A 202 22.36 -10.38 10.08
CA ARG A 202 21.79 -9.54 9.03
C ARG A 202 22.44 -8.16 8.96
N ILE A 203 22.60 -7.53 10.10
CA ILE A 203 23.27 -6.22 10.20
C ILE A 203 24.71 -6.31 9.76
N GLN A 204 25.44 -7.34 10.16
CA GLN A 204 26.84 -7.56 9.79
C GLN A 204 27.06 -7.91 8.31
N SER A 205 26.03 -8.26 7.57
CA SER A 205 26.15 -8.69 6.17
C SER A 205 26.29 -7.54 5.15
N GLY A 206 26.15 -6.27 5.54
CA GLY A 206 26.23 -5.11 4.68
C GLY A 206 27.57 -4.37 4.78
N GLN A 207 27.87 -3.54 3.79
CA GLN A 207 29.11 -2.72 3.78
C GLN A 207 29.19 -1.72 4.93
N ALA A 208 28.03 -1.26 5.44
CA ALA A 208 27.93 -0.31 6.55
C ALA A 208 27.72 -0.98 7.90
N SER A 209 27.98 -2.29 8.04
CA SER A 209 27.66 -3.09 9.23
C SER A 209 28.18 -2.47 10.54
N THR A 210 29.44 -2.09 10.59
CA THR A 210 30.05 -1.46 11.77
C THR A 210 29.39 -0.14 12.11
N ASN A 211 29.11 0.70 11.12
CA ASN A 211 28.40 1.96 11.35
C ASN A 211 26.99 1.76 11.87
N MET A 212 26.24 0.78 11.34
CA MET A 212 24.90 0.49 11.84
C MET A 212 24.89 0.00 13.30
N VAL A 213 25.82 -0.90 13.64
CA VAL A 213 25.91 -1.44 15.01
C VAL A 213 26.36 -0.40 16.04
N ASN A 214 27.26 0.51 15.65
CA ASN A 214 27.83 1.49 16.56
C ASN A 214 27.01 2.79 16.68
N THR A 215 25.93 2.93 15.95
CA THR A 215 25.15 4.18 15.91
C THR A 215 24.02 4.21 16.94
N VAL A 216 23.42 3.07 17.29
CA VAL A 216 22.29 2.98 18.22
C VAL A 216 22.51 1.95 19.33
#